data_c3e338b28f186785e0556f9980e44f19
#
_entry.id   c3e338b28f186785e0556f9980e44f19
#
_cell.length_a   1.000
_cell.length_b   1.000
_cell.length_c   1.000
_cell.angle_alpha   90.00
_cell.angle_beta   90.00
_cell.angle_gamma   90.00
#
_symmetry.space_group_name_H-M   'P 1'
#
loop_
_entity.id
_entity.type
_entity.pdbx_description
1 polymer ?
#
loop_
_entity_poly.entity_id
_entity_poly.type
_entity_poly.pdbx_seq_one_letter_code
_entity_poly.pdbx_strand_id
1 'polypeptide(L)'
;PAIGWAKQRLNALDGGAWQYGDDSIPTVGVTYFAGTFVRHPLALAAAKASLLHLKNAGHAWQTQLNLHTAAMADELNAYCREAGAPLEIRHFASLWRVSWLEDHPLQDLLFAMMRSRGVHILDNFPCFMTTAHTADDIAVIKSALRESVAELQEAGFLPRSAHAAAVFDANRPPVPNAKLGRDKEGRPAWFVPDADSPGKYVKLDH
;
A
#
# COMPACT_ATOMS: atom_id res chain seq x y z
N PRO A 1 -14.22 -9.84 3.89
CA PRO A 1 -13.72 -10.64 2.78
C PRO A 1 -14.60 -11.87 2.56
N ALA A 2 -14.99 -12.14 1.32
CA ALA A 2 -15.75 -13.32 0.97
C ALA A 2 -14.75 -14.38 0.47
N ILE A 3 -14.81 -15.58 1.06
CA ILE A 3 -14.02 -16.71 0.62
C ILE A 3 -14.94 -17.60 -0.22
N GLY A 4 -14.69 -17.70 -1.52
CA GLY A 4 -15.35 -18.63 -2.42
C GLY A 4 -14.53 -19.89 -2.59
N TRP A 5 -15.10 -21.05 -2.26
CA TRP A 5 -14.47 -22.35 -2.45
C TRP A 5 -15.32 -23.22 -3.38
N ALA A 6 -14.67 -24.21 -3.99
CA ALA A 6 -15.42 -25.20 -4.74
C ALA A 6 -16.39 -25.96 -3.82
N LYS A 7 -17.60 -26.28 -4.33
CA LYS A 7 -18.67 -26.92 -3.58
C LYS A 7 -18.21 -28.14 -2.75
N GLN A 8 -17.34 -28.97 -3.32
CA GLN A 8 -16.79 -30.16 -2.64
C GLN A 8 -16.00 -29.85 -1.37
N ARG A 9 -15.31 -28.68 -1.32
CA ARG A 9 -14.55 -28.25 -0.13
C ARG A 9 -15.44 -27.60 0.92
N LEU A 10 -16.54 -26.96 0.49
CA LEU A 10 -17.52 -26.36 1.38
C LEU A 10 -18.36 -27.41 2.11
N ASN A 11 -18.59 -28.58 1.50
CA ASN A 11 -19.28 -29.68 2.16
C ASN A 11 -18.60 -30.17 3.44
N ALA A 12 -17.29 -30.00 3.57
CA ALA A 12 -16.56 -30.34 4.80
C ALA A 12 -16.81 -29.35 5.97
N LEU A 13 -17.43 -28.20 5.73
CA LEU A 13 -17.73 -27.21 6.77
C LEU A 13 -18.92 -27.61 7.66
N ASP A 14 -19.82 -28.44 7.15
CA ASP A 14 -21.06 -28.83 7.83
C ASP A 14 -21.20 -30.36 8.06
N GLY A 15 -20.11 -31.08 7.92
CA GLY A 15 -20.07 -32.52 8.20
C GLY A 15 -20.10 -33.41 6.98
N GLY A 16 -19.90 -32.89 5.76
CA GLY A 16 -19.83 -33.64 4.53
C GLY A 16 -21.10 -33.55 3.68
N ALA A 17 -21.27 -34.52 2.80
CA ALA A 17 -22.44 -34.55 1.91
C ALA A 17 -23.68 -35.16 2.60
N TRP A 18 -24.55 -34.31 3.11
CA TRP A 18 -25.82 -34.68 3.71
C TRP A 18 -26.91 -33.65 3.35
N GLN A 19 -28.16 -33.98 3.50
CA GLN A 19 -29.29 -33.12 3.21
C GLN A 19 -30.28 -33.12 4.40
N TYR A 20 -30.82 -31.96 4.70
CA TYR A 20 -31.89 -31.86 5.67
C TYR A 20 -33.19 -32.41 5.08
N GLY A 21 -33.86 -33.31 5.82
CA GLY A 21 -35.15 -33.89 5.45
C GLY A 21 -35.09 -35.26 4.77
N ASP A 22 -33.90 -35.88 4.66
CA ASP A 22 -33.71 -37.28 4.30
C ASP A 22 -32.94 -38.02 5.44
N ASP A 23 -32.63 -39.32 5.21
CA ASP A 23 -31.96 -40.17 6.19
C ASP A 23 -30.43 -39.96 6.23
N SER A 24 -29.89 -39.03 5.46
CA SER A 24 -28.46 -38.75 5.46
C SER A 24 -28.02 -38.03 6.73
N ILE A 25 -26.83 -38.39 7.24
CA ILE A 25 -26.24 -37.81 8.43
C ILE A 25 -24.85 -37.28 8.11
N PRO A 26 -24.32 -36.28 8.88
CA PRO A 26 -22.94 -35.85 8.77
C PRO A 26 -21.97 -37.01 8.99
N THR A 27 -21.04 -37.22 8.04
CA THR A 27 -20.10 -38.35 8.06
C THR A 27 -18.67 -37.94 8.38
N VAL A 28 -18.37 -36.65 8.41
CA VAL A 28 -17.06 -36.09 8.73
C VAL A 28 -17.17 -35.06 9.85
N GLY A 29 -16.08 -34.85 10.57
CA GLY A 29 -16.03 -33.83 11.63
C GLY A 29 -16.28 -32.43 11.06
N VAL A 30 -17.08 -31.65 11.78
CA VAL A 30 -17.40 -30.27 11.40
C VAL A 30 -16.19 -29.36 11.72
N THR A 31 -15.73 -28.62 10.74
CA THR A 31 -14.72 -27.57 10.97
C THR A 31 -15.31 -26.47 11.83
N TYR A 32 -14.53 -25.98 12.82
CA TYR A 32 -14.94 -24.83 13.60
C TYR A 32 -15.13 -23.61 12.71
N PHE A 33 -16.38 -23.19 12.58
CA PHE A 33 -16.80 -22.08 11.73
C PHE A 33 -17.64 -21.12 12.58
N ALA A 34 -16.97 -20.13 13.19
CA ALA A 34 -17.58 -19.18 14.09
C ALA A 34 -17.14 -17.74 13.79
N GLY A 35 -17.90 -16.82 14.32
CA GLY A 35 -17.72 -15.37 14.22
C GLY A 35 -19.05 -14.68 14.41
N THR A 36 -19.04 -13.43 14.87
CA THR A 36 -20.25 -12.68 15.22
C THR A 36 -21.27 -12.61 14.10
N PHE A 37 -20.81 -12.51 12.83
CA PHE A 37 -21.68 -12.40 11.64
C PHE A 37 -21.70 -13.66 10.79
N VAL A 38 -21.15 -14.75 11.26
CA VAL A 38 -21.20 -16.03 10.53
C VAL A 38 -22.63 -16.49 10.36
N ARG A 39 -23.00 -16.83 9.15
CA ARG A 39 -24.36 -17.26 8.76
C ARG A 39 -25.46 -16.24 9.01
N HIS A 40 -25.09 -14.98 9.29
CA HIS A 40 -26.10 -13.93 9.48
C HIS A 40 -26.87 -13.68 8.17
N PRO A 41 -28.21 -13.82 8.13
CA PRO A 41 -28.97 -13.79 6.88
C PRO A 41 -28.80 -12.48 6.10
N LEU A 42 -28.81 -11.34 6.80
CA LEU A 42 -28.63 -10.03 6.16
C LEU A 42 -27.22 -9.88 5.57
N ALA A 43 -26.18 -10.33 6.27
CA ALA A 43 -24.81 -10.32 5.75
C ALA A 43 -24.66 -11.20 4.51
N LEU A 44 -25.30 -12.36 4.48
CA LEU A 44 -25.31 -13.26 3.30
C LEU A 44 -26.09 -12.66 2.13
N ALA A 45 -27.21 -12.01 2.38
CA ALA A 45 -27.99 -11.30 1.36
C ALA A 45 -27.18 -10.14 0.75
N ALA A 46 -26.53 -9.33 1.57
CA ALA A 46 -25.67 -8.24 1.13
C ALA A 46 -24.47 -8.76 0.32
N ALA A 47 -23.81 -9.81 0.80
CA ALA A 47 -22.69 -10.45 0.09
C ALA A 47 -23.12 -10.98 -1.29
N LYS A 48 -24.30 -11.64 -1.36
CA LYS A 48 -24.87 -12.13 -2.63
C LYS A 48 -25.13 -10.98 -3.60
N ALA A 49 -25.74 -9.89 -3.14
CA ALA A 49 -26.01 -8.72 -3.97
C ALA A 49 -24.72 -8.10 -4.51
N SER A 50 -23.71 -7.91 -3.66
CA SER A 50 -22.40 -7.37 -4.03
C SER A 50 -21.67 -8.26 -5.05
N LEU A 51 -21.67 -9.59 -4.83
CA LEU A 51 -21.03 -10.54 -5.75
C LEU A 51 -21.74 -10.59 -7.12
N LEU A 52 -23.07 -10.51 -7.15
CA LEU A 52 -23.83 -10.43 -8.40
C LEU A 52 -23.51 -9.12 -9.14
N HIS A 53 -23.44 -8.00 -8.44
CA HIS A 53 -23.06 -6.72 -9.03
C HIS A 53 -21.66 -6.80 -9.65
N LEU A 54 -20.67 -7.30 -8.92
CA LEU A 54 -19.29 -7.49 -9.42
C LEU A 54 -19.25 -8.41 -10.64
N LYS A 55 -19.99 -9.52 -10.61
CA LYS A 55 -20.08 -10.46 -11.75
C LYS A 55 -20.64 -9.80 -13.00
N ASN A 56 -21.70 -8.99 -12.85
CA ASN A 56 -22.35 -8.30 -13.97
C ASN A 56 -21.51 -7.13 -14.51
N ALA A 57 -20.77 -6.43 -13.65
CA ALA A 57 -19.88 -5.34 -14.03
C ALA A 57 -18.64 -5.81 -14.81
N GLY A 58 -18.21 -7.06 -14.62
CA GLY A 58 -17.10 -7.66 -15.33
C GLY A 58 -15.71 -7.17 -14.88
N HIS A 59 -14.67 -7.64 -15.57
CA HIS A 59 -13.27 -7.37 -15.18
C HIS A 59 -12.79 -5.94 -15.49
N ALA A 60 -13.37 -5.29 -16.50
CA ALA A 60 -12.95 -3.96 -16.93
C ALA A 60 -13.01 -2.93 -15.78
N TRP A 61 -14.01 -3.04 -14.96
CA TRP A 61 -14.22 -2.20 -13.81
C TRP A 61 -13.09 -2.29 -12.76
N GLN A 62 -12.70 -3.52 -12.40
CA GLN A 62 -11.57 -3.73 -11.49
C GLN A 62 -10.26 -3.26 -12.09
N THR A 63 -10.06 -3.48 -13.39
CA THR A 63 -8.87 -3.01 -14.11
C THR A 63 -8.76 -1.50 -14.06
N GLN A 64 -9.84 -0.76 -14.31
CA GLN A 64 -9.85 0.71 -14.23
C GLN A 64 -9.53 1.20 -12.82
N LEU A 65 -10.12 0.58 -11.79
CA LEU A 65 -9.86 0.94 -10.41
C LEU A 65 -8.39 0.75 -10.04
N ASN A 66 -7.79 -0.34 -10.47
CA ASN A 66 -6.37 -0.63 -10.27
C ASN A 66 -5.47 0.38 -10.99
N LEU A 67 -5.80 0.75 -12.23
CA LEU A 67 -5.07 1.76 -13.00
C LEU A 67 -5.14 3.14 -12.35
N HIS A 68 -6.30 3.56 -11.86
CA HIS A 68 -6.45 4.84 -11.15
C HIS A 68 -5.62 4.85 -9.86
N THR A 69 -5.61 3.74 -9.12
CA THR A 69 -4.80 3.63 -7.89
C THR A 69 -3.31 3.71 -8.20
N ALA A 70 -2.86 2.99 -9.23
CA ALA A 70 -1.45 3.02 -9.66
C ALA A 70 -1.04 4.43 -10.11
N ALA A 71 -1.83 5.07 -10.98
CA ALA A 71 -1.54 6.41 -11.47
C ALA A 71 -1.46 7.44 -10.33
N MET A 72 -2.38 7.38 -9.36
CA MET A 72 -2.33 8.23 -8.16
C MET A 72 -1.05 7.98 -7.35
N ALA A 73 -0.71 6.72 -7.11
CA ALA A 73 0.48 6.36 -6.34
C ALA A 73 1.78 6.81 -7.05
N ASP A 74 1.88 6.60 -8.36
CA ASP A 74 3.04 7.01 -9.16
C ASP A 74 3.23 8.53 -9.14
N GLU A 75 2.15 9.29 -9.30
CA GLU A 75 2.18 10.75 -9.27
C GLU A 75 2.58 11.29 -7.89
N LEU A 76 2.04 10.72 -6.82
CA LEU A 76 2.41 11.10 -5.46
C LEU A 76 3.84 10.70 -5.12
N ASN A 77 4.30 9.55 -5.56
CA ASN A 77 5.68 9.12 -5.39
C ASN A 77 6.67 10.01 -6.15
N ALA A 78 6.31 10.47 -7.36
CA ALA A 78 7.10 11.43 -8.08
C ALA A 78 7.23 12.74 -7.30
N TYR A 79 6.12 13.27 -6.79
CA TYR A 79 6.13 14.46 -5.94
C TYR A 79 6.98 14.28 -4.66
N CYS A 80 6.81 13.17 -3.95
CA CYS A 80 7.57 12.91 -2.71
C CYS A 80 9.08 12.87 -2.96
N ARG A 81 9.51 12.24 -4.07
CA ARG A 81 10.93 12.23 -4.47
C ARG A 81 11.45 13.64 -4.79
N GLU A 82 10.68 14.40 -5.56
CA GLU A 82 11.05 15.78 -5.93
C GLU A 82 11.12 16.69 -4.70
N ALA A 83 10.15 16.59 -3.80
CA ALA A 83 10.12 17.35 -2.57
C ALA A 83 11.13 16.86 -1.52
N GLY A 84 11.74 15.69 -1.71
CA GLY A 84 12.62 15.06 -0.71
C GLY A 84 11.89 14.60 0.55
N ALA A 85 10.60 14.30 0.44
CA ALA A 85 9.82 13.80 1.55
C ALA A 85 10.14 12.31 1.78
N PRO A 86 10.45 11.86 3.02
CA PRO A 86 10.88 10.50 3.32
C PRO A 86 9.70 9.52 3.40
N LEU A 87 8.84 9.54 2.41
CA LEU A 87 7.65 8.68 2.33
C LEU A 87 7.39 8.22 0.91
N GLU A 88 6.68 7.10 0.80
CA GLU A 88 6.22 6.55 -0.46
C GLU A 88 4.78 6.04 -0.36
N ILE A 89 4.09 6.03 -1.47
CA ILE A 89 2.77 5.42 -1.60
C ILE A 89 2.96 4.02 -2.17
N ARG A 90 2.81 3.01 -1.32
CA ARG A 90 2.80 1.61 -1.75
C ARG A 90 1.39 1.21 -2.15
N HIS A 91 1.27 0.42 -3.22
CA HIS A 91 -0.02 -0.07 -3.65
C HIS A 91 0.04 -1.50 -4.19
N PHE A 92 -1.09 -2.17 -4.13
CA PHE A 92 -1.35 -3.43 -4.80
C PHE A 92 -2.81 -3.45 -5.25
N ALA A 93 -3.06 -3.52 -6.55
CA ALA A 93 -4.40 -3.37 -7.12
C ALA A 93 -5.04 -2.05 -6.65
N SER A 94 -6.22 -2.10 -6.03
CA SER A 94 -6.91 -0.91 -5.47
C SER A 94 -6.55 -0.61 -4.01
N LEU A 95 -5.71 -1.43 -3.39
CA LEU A 95 -5.18 -1.21 -2.05
C LEU A 95 -3.98 -0.27 -2.14
N TRP A 96 -3.90 0.72 -1.26
CA TRP A 96 -2.75 1.61 -1.14
C TRP A 96 -2.50 2.03 0.30
N ARG A 97 -1.31 2.49 0.61
CA ARG A 97 -0.96 3.02 1.93
C ARG A 97 0.19 4.02 1.83
N VAL A 98 0.23 4.96 2.75
CA VAL A 98 1.42 5.77 3.01
C VAL A 98 2.42 4.89 3.78
N SER A 99 3.66 4.86 3.34
CA SER A 99 4.76 4.15 3.99
C SER A 99 5.93 5.10 4.19
N TRP A 100 6.47 5.14 5.38
CA TRP A 100 7.65 5.92 5.68
C TRP A 100 8.91 5.16 5.25
N LEU A 101 9.87 5.87 4.66
CA LEU A 101 11.17 5.31 4.27
C LEU A 101 12.12 5.29 5.45
N GLU A 102 11.93 6.22 6.39
CA GLU A 102 12.68 6.37 7.63
C GLU A 102 11.71 6.74 8.76
N ASP A 103 11.99 6.29 9.97
CA ASP A 103 11.21 6.68 11.14
C ASP A 103 11.46 8.15 11.47
N HIS A 104 10.37 8.91 11.59
CA HIS A 104 10.43 10.32 11.96
C HIS A 104 9.49 10.60 13.14
N PRO A 105 9.95 11.29 14.20
CA PRO A 105 9.17 11.47 15.44
C PRO A 105 7.80 12.14 15.25
N LEU A 106 7.64 12.95 14.22
CA LEU A 106 6.45 13.74 13.94
C LEU A 106 5.71 13.30 12.68
N GLN A 107 6.03 12.11 12.17
CA GLN A 107 5.44 11.58 10.93
C GLN A 107 3.91 11.50 10.96
N ASP A 108 3.31 11.21 12.10
CA ASP A 108 1.85 11.04 12.23
C ASP A 108 1.09 12.37 12.11
N LEU A 109 1.77 13.52 12.21
CA LEU A 109 1.18 14.82 11.89
C LEU A 109 0.65 14.89 10.46
N LEU A 110 1.25 14.16 9.51
CA LEU A 110 0.78 14.08 8.13
C LEU A 110 -0.71 13.68 8.08
N PHE A 111 -1.10 12.67 8.82
CA PHE A 111 -2.49 12.19 8.83
C PHE A 111 -3.44 13.19 9.48
N ALA A 112 -2.99 13.90 10.51
CA ALA A 112 -3.78 14.96 11.13
C ALA A 112 -4.01 16.13 10.16
N MET A 113 -2.98 16.51 9.39
CA MET A 113 -3.06 17.59 8.40
C MET A 113 -3.90 17.19 7.18
N MET A 114 -3.78 15.96 6.70
CA MET A 114 -4.68 15.43 5.67
C MET A 114 -6.13 15.45 6.13
N ARG A 115 -6.39 15.12 7.39
CA ARG A 115 -7.73 15.14 7.99
C ARG A 115 -8.32 16.55 8.06
N SER A 116 -7.50 17.56 8.39
CA SER A 116 -7.93 18.97 8.36
C SER A 116 -8.28 19.46 6.94
N ARG A 117 -7.78 18.76 5.90
CA ARG A 117 -8.09 19.00 4.49
C ARG A 117 -9.19 18.08 3.94
N GLY A 118 -9.94 17.44 4.84
CA GLY A 118 -11.09 16.60 4.49
C GLY A 118 -10.75 15.16 4.09
N VAL A 119 -9.49 14.72 4.19
CA VAL A 119 -9.07 13.35 3.85
C VAL A 119 -8.77 12.57 5.12
N HIS A 120 -9.70 11.70 5.53
CA HIS A 120 -9.53 10.86 6.71
C HIS A 120 -8.85 9.55 6.33
N ILE A 121 -7.62 9.38 6.79
CA ILE A 121 -6.84 8.14 6.70
C ILE A 121 -6.52 7.68 8.12
N LEU A 122 -6.73 6.42 8.42
CA LEU A 122 -6.28 5.84 9.67
C LEU A 122 -4.76 5.65 9.59
N ASP A 123 -4.07 6.20 10.56
CA ASP A 123 -2.61 6.30 10.60
C ASP A 123 -1.95 4.93 10.39
N ASN A 124 -1.07 4.85 9.40
CA ASN A 124 -0.33 3.63 9.03
C ASN A 124 -1.19 2.42 8.58
N PHE A 125 -2.48 2.61 8.33
CA PHE A 125 -3.36 1.55 7.84
C PHE A 125 -3.52 1.59 6.31
N PRO A 126 -3.89 0.45 5.71
CA PRO A 126 -4.19 0.39 4.28
C PRO A 126 -5.50 1.12 3.96
N CYS A 127 -5.49 1.80 2.82
CA CYS A 127 -6.63 2.46 2.21
C CYS A 127 -7.10 1.68 0.99
N PHE A 128 -8.36 1.82 0.64
CA PHE A 128 -8.94 1.15 -0.52
C PHE A 128 -9.54 2.18 -1.47
N MET A 129 -9.07 2.18 -2.72
CA MET A 129 -9.80 2.86 -3.78
C MET A 129 -11.04 2.04 -4.10
N THR A 130 -12.19 2.69 -4.15
CA THR A 130 -13.47 2.06 -4.45
C THR A 130 -14.14 2.78 -5.62
N THR A 131 -15.20 2.21 -6.14
CA THR A 131 -16.01 2.80 -7.21
C THR A 131 -16.81 4.03 -6.80
N ALA A 132 -16.88 4.30 -5.51
CA ALA A 132 -17.45 5.54 -5.02
C ALA A 132 -16.50 6.74 -5.16
N HIS A 133 -15.18 6.49 -5.31
CA HIS A 133 -14.22 7.56 -5.52
C HIS A 133 -14.28 8.06 -6.96
N THR A 134 -14.58 9.34 -7.09
CA THR A 134 -14.57 10.07 -8.37
C THR A 134 -13.16 10.58 -8.69
N ALA A 135 -12.98 11.12 -9.89
CA ALA A 135 -11.74 11.81 -10.25
C ALA A 135 -11.45 13.02 -9.32
N ASP A 136 -12.51 13.72 -8.90
CA ASP A 136 -12.40 14.86 -7.98
C ASP A 136 -11.96 14.40 -6.58
N ASP A 137 -12.47 13.28 -6.08
CA ASP A 137 -12.03 12.71 -4.80
C ASP A 137 -10.54 12.34 -4.84
N ILE A 138 -10.09 11.75 -5.94
CA ILE A 138 -8.67 11.42 -6.15
C ILE A 138 -7.82 12.70 -6.20
N ALA A 139 -8.31 13.76 -6.84
CA ALA A 139 -7.63 15.05 -6.87
C ALA A 139 -7.52 15.66 -5.47
N VAL A 140 -8.57 15.58 -4.66
CA VAL A 140 -8.56 16.03 -3.26
C VAL A 140 -7.54 15.25 -2.43
N ILE A 141 -7.47 13.92 -2.58
CA ILE A 141 -6.45 13.08 -1.88
C ILE A 141 -5.04 13.54 -2.25
N LYS A 142 -4.77 13.74 -3.55
CA LYS A 142 -3.47 14.19 -4.04
C LYS A 142 -3.09 15.58 -3.52
N SER A 143 -4.02 16.53 -3.57
CA SER A 143 -3.80 17.89 -3.07
C SER A 143 -3.55 17.89 -1.57
N ALA A 144 -4.39 17.20 -0.79
CA ALA A 144 -4.26 17.12 0.66
C ALA A 144 -2.90 16.55 1.08
N LEU A 145 -2.40 15.50 0.41
CA LEU A 145 -1.08 14.95 0.72
C LEU A 145 0.04 15.93 0.39
N ARG A 146 0.02 16.53 -0.81
CA ARG A 146 1.05 17.48 -1.24
C ARG A 146 1.14 18.71 -0.33
N GLU A 147 -0.01 19.31 -0.03
CA GLU A 147 -0.09 20.48 0.84
C GLU A 147 0.33 20.15 2.27
N SER A 148 -0.05 18.97 2.79
CA SER A 148 0.37 18.53 4.12
C SER A 148 1.87 18.30 4.20
N VAL A 149 2.46 17.66 3.20
CA VAL A 149 3.92 17.48 3.13
C VAL A 149 4.63 18.83 3.05
N ALA A 150 4.19 19.73 2.17
CA ALA A 150 4.80 21.05 2.01
C ALA A 150 4.77 21.86 3.32
N GLU A 151 3.63 21.88 4.01
CA GLU A 151 3.47 22.59 5.27
C GLU A 151 4.34 21.99 6.40
N LEU A 152 4.42 20.65 6.50
CA LEU A 152 5.31 19.99 7.45
C LEU A 152 6.79 20.27 7.18
N GLN A 153 7.17 20.40 5.91
CA GLN A 153 8.50 20.79 5.50
C GLN A 153 8.76 22.28 5.81
N GLU A 154 7.77 23.16 5.64
CA GLU A 154 7.87 24.58 6.01
C GLU A 154 8.02 24.78 7.50
N ALA A 155 7.31 24.01 8.29
CA ALA A 155 7.41 24.02 9.74
C ALA A 155 8.68 23.33 10.28
N GLY A 156 9.49 22.69 9.43
CA GLY A 156 10.70 21.99 9.84
C GLY A 156 10.41 20.61 10.48
N PHE A 157 9.22 20.08 10.33
CA PHE A 157 8.81 18.77 10.87
C PHE A 157 9.10 17.62 9.91
N LEU A 158 9.33 17.90 8.64
CA LEU A 158 9.85 16.93 7.68
C LEU A 158 11.08 17.51 6.98
N PRO A 159 12.04 16.67 6.58
CA PRO A 159 13.19 17.13 5.84
C PRO A 159 12.75 17.76 4.51
N ARG A 160 13.39 18.86 4.14
CA ARG A 160 13.35 19.40 2.79
C ARG A 160 14.59 18.88 2.07
N SER A 161 14.41 18.43 0.85
CA SER A 161 15.57 18.18 0.01
C SER A 161 16.25 19.50 -0.32
N ALA A 162 17.45 19.71 0.17
CA ALA A 162 18.36 20.64 -0.50
C ALA A 162 18.86 20.05 -1.83
N HIS A 163 18.82 18.76 -1.96
CA HIS A 163 18.85 17.88 -3.12
C HIS A 163 17.99 16.68 -2.74
N ALA A 164 17.14 16.20 -3.62
CA ALA A 164 16.57 14.88 -3.43
C ALA A 164 17.75 13.94 -3.17
N ALA A 165 17.90 13.51 -1.93
CA ALA A 165 18.87 12.51 -1.59
C ALA A 165 18.54 11.36 -2.52
N ALA A 166 19.39 11.14 -3.52
CA ALA A 166 19.12 10.15 -4.56
C ALA A 166 18.85 8.86 -3.81
N VAL A 167 17.63 8.34 -3.93
CA VAL A 167 17.25 7.07 -3.29
C VAL A 167 18.38 6.11 -3.64
N PHE A 168 19.10 5.64 -2.60
CA PHE A 168 20.23 4.76 -2.81
C PHE A 168 19.74 3.52 -3.56
N ASP A 169 19.98 3.49 -4.85
CA ASP A 169 19.66 2.34 -5.69
C ASP A 169 20.92 1.47 -5.81
N ALA A 170 20.92 0.35 -5.09
CA ALA A 170 22.02 -0.62 -5.13
C ALA A 170 22.26 -1.21 -6.54
N ASN A 171 21.29 -1.09 -7.44
CA ASN A 171 21.37 -1.62 -8.81
C ASN A 171 21.77 -0.56 -9.85
N ARG A 172 21.82 0.73 -9.44
CA ARG A 172 22.13 1.83 -10.36
C ARG A 172 23.28 2.68 -9.84
N PRO A 173 24.52 2.42 -10.29
CA PRO A 173 25.67 3.25 -9.91
C PRO A 173 25.47 4.70 -10.37
N PRO A 174 25.66 5.70 -9.48
CA PRO A 174 25.44 7.11 -9.79
C PRO A 174 26.44 7.67 -10.82
N VAL A 175 27.64 7.08 -10.89
CA VAL A 175 28.67 7.43 -11.86
C VAL A 175 29.35 6.17 -12.43
N PRO A 176 29.88 6.22 -13.65
CA PRO A 176 30.67 5.12 -14.20
C PRO A 176 31.83 4.76 -13.26
N ASN A 177 32.06 3.47 -13.05
CA ASN A 177 33.09 2.91 -12.15
C ASN A 177 32.81 3.01 -10.64
N ALA A 178 31.64 3.46 -10.21
CA ALA A 178 31.26 3.35 -8.80
C ALA A 178 31.06 1.87 -8.43
N LYS A 179 31.58 1.48 -7.25
CA LYS A 179 31.43 0.14 -6.69
C LYS A 179 30.54 0.18 -5.45
N LEU A 180 29.62 -0.77 -5.37
CA LEU A 180 28.79 -0.94 -4.20
C LEU A 180 29.63 -1.50 -3.05
N GLY A 181 29.55 -0.85 -1.89
CA GLY A 181 30.21 -1.25 -0.63
C GLY A 181 29.35 -0.97 0.58
N ARG A 182 29.95 -1.03 1.77
CA ARG A 182 29.32 -0.63 3.02
C ARG A 182 30.14 0.48 3.67
N ASP A 183 29.45 1.49 4.23
CA ASP A 183 30.09 2.55 4.99
C ASP A 183 30.49 2.06 6.41
N LYS A 184 31.05 2.97 7.22
CA LYS A 184 31.51 2.67 8.58
C LYS A 184 30.40 2.24 9.52
N GLU A 185 29.17 2.64 9.23
CA GLU A 185 27.95 2.28 9.95
C GLU A 185 27.28 1.00 9.39
N GLY A 186 27.92 0.34 8.39
CA GLY A 186 27.43 -0.89 7.80
C GLY A 186 26.31 -0.70 6.74
N ARG A 187 25.96 0.55 6.42
CA ARG A 187 24.94 0.88 5.43
C ARG A 187 25.49 0.74 4.02
N PRO A 188 24.70 0.28 3.03
CA PRO A 188 25.15 0.22 1.65
C PRO A 188 25.46 1.63 1.13
N ALA A 189 26.59 1.78 0.44
CA ALA A 189 27.04 3.04 -0.13
C ALA A 189 27.84 2.81 -1.41
N TRP A 190 27.89 3.82 -2.29
CA TRP A 190 28.70 3.79 -3.49
C TRP A 190 30.08 4.40 -3.21
N PHE A 191 31.09 3.79 -3.79
CA PHE A 191 32.49 4.19 -3.64
C PHE A 191 33.14 4.34 -5.01
N VAL A 192 33.97 5.35 -5.18
CA VAL A 192 34.80 5.56 -6.37
C VAL A 192 36.28 5.44 -6.03
N PRO A 193 37.13 5.06 -7.00
CA PRO A 193 38.57 5.09 -6.79
C PRO A 193 39.02 6.49 -6.37
N ASP A 194 39.87 6.56 -5.36
CA ASP A 194 40.50 7.83 -4.91
C ASP A 194 41.56 8.25 -5.95
N ALA A 195 41.39 9.45 -6.49
CA ALA A 195 42.31 9.99 -7.50
C ALA A 195 43.74 10.24 -6.95
N ASP A 196 43.82 10.56 -5.66
CA ASP A 196 45.10 10.90 -5.00
C ASP A 196 45.76 9.71 -4.31
N SER A 197 45.06 8.58 -4.18
CA SER A 197 45.56 7.41 -3.46
C SER A 197 45.23 6.12 -4.23
N PRO A 198 46.09 5.67 -5.14
CA PRO A 198 45.88 4.45 -5.91
C PRO A 198 45.57 3.23 -5.03
N GLY A 199 44.47 2.55 -5.32
CA GLY A 199 43.99 1.38 -4.58
C GLY A 199 43.06 1.67 -3.41
N LYS A 200 42.80 2.93 -3.07
CA LYS A 200 41.77 3.34 -2.10
C LYS A 200 40.48 3.75 -2.79
N TYR A 201 39.41 3.71 -2.05
CA TYR A 201 38.08 4.12 -2.50
C TYR A 201 37.51 5.18 -1.53
N VAL A 202 36.91 6.20 -2.08
CA VAL A 202 36.23 7.25 -1.34
C VAL A 202 34.72 7.06 -1.48
N LYS A 203 33.98 7.18 -0.37
CA LYS A 203 32.53 7.18 -0.38
C LYS A 203 32.03 8.37 -1.18
N LEU A 204 31.06 8.13 -2.06
CA LEU A 204 30.30 9.20 -2.71
C LEU A 204 29.28 9.74 -1.69
N ASP A 205 29.45 11.00 -1.30
CA ASP A 205 28.43 11.73 -0.56
C ASP A 205 27.34 12.16 -1.55
N HIS A 206 26.11 11.77 -1.22
CA HIS A 206 24.91 12.13 -2.00
C HIS A 206 24.28 13.37 -1.42
#